data_29f2787d7aa4cada91787026d44dc067
#
_entry.id   29f2787d7aa4cada91787026d44dc067
#
_cell.length_a   1.000
_cell.length_b   1.000
_cell.length_c   1.000
_cell.angle_alpha   90.00
_cell.angle_beta   90.00
_cell.angle_gamma   90.00
#
_symmetry.space_group_name_H-M   'P 1'
#
loop_
_entity.id
_entity.type
_entity.pdbx_description
1 polymer ?
#
loop_
_entity_poly.entity_id
_entity_poly.type
_entity_poly.pdbx_seq_one_letter_code
_entity_poly.pdbx_strand_id
1 'polypeptide(L)'
;MVEVETRIEKQAAGATEQTPDIKGKIVSCIWYMEKQGYAKETIRTTNGALRILQQRGANLLDTDSVKEVIMKQKWSDNRRKNVINSYNLFLKVNGMHWEKPKCKITRKIPFIPTEQEIDALIAGCNKKLATFLQLLKETAMRCGEAKRLKWTDVDLERRIIILNEPEKNSNPRIWNTSHKLTAMLNALPKTSPKIFGEGPISSLKSSLQLARRRLAENLQNPRLQQIHFHTFRHWKATMEYHRTKDPLHVAALLGHKKLENILIYVQLDQKLFKDIDDNFACRVAHNIGEAIELIEAGFEYVTGEYNDGGKLFRKRK
;
A
#
# COMPACT_ATOMS: atom_id res chain seq x y z
N MET A 1 -4.60 50.49 63.83
CA MET A 1 -4.01 50.49 62.44
C MET A 1 -3.21 49.23 62.08
N VAL A 2 -3.34 48.16 62.86
CA VAL A 2 -2.58 46.90 62.61
C VAL A 2 -3.49 45.76 62.14
N GLU A 3 -4.80 45.91 62.23
CA GLU A 3 -5.75 44.83 61.78
C GLU A 3 -6.29 44.96 60.34
N VAL A 4 -5.90 46.01 59.62
CA VAL A 4 -6.38 46.20 58.21
C VAL A 4 -5.32 45.71 57.21
N GLU A 5 -4.04 45.68 57.58
CA GLU A 5 -3.00 45.19 56.68
C GLU A 5 -2.96 43.65 56.53
N THR A 6 -3.43 42.88 57.51
CA THR A 6 -3.42 41.42 57.47
C THR A 6 -4.55 40.83 56.66
N ARG A 7 -5.50 41.67 56.17
CA ARG A 7 -6.64 41.19 55.34
C ARG A 7 -6.42 41.35 53.83
N ILE A 8 -5.45 42.13 53.45
CA ILE A 8 -5.10 42.37 52.01
C ILE A 8 -4.12 41.31 51.50
N GLU A 9 -3.24 40.79 52.39
CA GLU A 9 -2.28 39.74 51.96
C GLU A 9 -2.91 38.32 51.83
N LYS A 10 -4.10 38.07 52.35
CA LYS A 10 -4.80 36.78 52.20
C LYS A 10 -5.70 36.67 50.93
N GLN A 11 -5.86 37.74 50.18
CA GLN A 11 -6.61 37.73 48.91
C GLN A 11 -5.78 37.60 47.65
N ALA A 12 -4.44 37.58 47.72
CA ALA A 12 -3.53 37.43 46.59
C ALA A 12 -3.04 35.97 46.37
N ALA A 13 -3.50 34.98 47.17
CA ALA A 13 -3.07 33.58 47.08
C ALA A 13 -4.12 32.68 46.44
N GLY A 14 -5.00 33.23 45.59
CA GLY A 14 -5.99 32.48 44.80
C GLY A 14 -5.66 32.44 43.33
N ALA A 15 -4.39 32.22 42.96
CA ALA A 15 -4.07 31.83 41.60
C ALA A 15 -4.65 30.43 41.37
N THR A 16 -5.86 30.37 40.82
CA THR A 16 -6.41 29.15 40.22
C THR A 16 -5.36 28.58 39.28
N GLU A 17 -4.72 27.47 39.65
CA GLU A 17 -3.96 26.64 38.73
C GLU A 17 -4.92 26.30 37.58
N GLN A 18 -4.83 27.08 36.50
CA GLN A 18 -5.55 26.74 35.26
C GLN A 18 -5.01 25.39 34.84
N THR A 19 -5.83 24.35 35.01
CA THR A 19 -5.53 23.04 34.46
C THR A 19 -5.19 23.23 32.99
N PRO A 20 -3.96 22.89 32.56
CA PRO A 20 -3.49 23.26 31.23
C PRO A 20 -4.43 22.68 30.18
N ASP A 21 -4.97 23.54 29.30
CA ASP A 21 -5.94 23.16 28.27
C ASP A 21 -5.30 22.29 27.17
N ILE A 22 -5.11 21.02 27.50
CA ILE A 22 -4.58 20.02 26.57
C ILE A 22 -5.51 19.84 25.34
N LYS A 23 -6.84 19.97 25.54
CA LYS A 23 -7.79 19.85 24.43
C LYS A 23 -7.63 21.01 23.44
N GLY A 24 -7.53 22.23 23.92
CA GLY A 24 -7.26 23.40 23.07
C GLY A 24 -5.94 23.30 22.32
N LYS A 25 -4.89 22.78 22.96
CA LYS A 25 -3.59 22.55 22.29
C LYS A 25 -3.67 21.48 21.18
N ILE A 26 -4.46 20.42 21.35
CA ILE A 26 -4.71 19.45 20.29
C ILE A 26 -5.47 20.10 19.13
N VAL A 27 -6.52 20.87 19.41
CA VAL A 27 -7.30 21.59 18.39
C VAL A 27 -6.41 22.55 17.61
N SER A 28 -5.55 23.31 18.30
CA SER A 28 -4.57 24.19 17.67
C SER A 28 -3.61 23.45 16.73
N CYS A 29 -3.16 22.27 17.15
CA CYS A 29 -2.31 21.42 16.31
C CYS A 29 -3.06 20.93 15.05
N ILE A 30 -4.30 20.51 15.18
CA ILE A 30 -5.13 20.08 14.05
C ILE A 30 -5.38 21.26 13.09
N TRP A 31 -5.71 22.41 13.59
CA TRP A 31 -5.93 23.64 12.82
C TRP A 31 -4.68 24.08 12.08
N TYR A 32 -3.51 24.01 12.74
CA TYR A 32 -2.23 24.22 12.07
C TYR A 32 -2.03 23.28 10.90
N MET A 33 -2.31 21.99 11.07
CA MET A 33 -2.16 21.00 10.00
C MET A 33 -3.10 21.29 8.81
N GLU A 34 -4.33 21.71 9.08
CA GLU A 34 -5.29 22.10 8.04
C GLU A 34 -4.79 23.31 7.25
N LYS A 35 -4.33 24.36 7.94
CA LYS A 35 -3.75 25.57 7.32
C LYS A 35 -2.48 25.26 6.49
N GLN A 36 -1.70 24.27 6.90
CA GLN A 36 -0.49 23.82 6.17
C GLN A 36 -0.80 22.85 5.03
N GLY A 37 -2.08 22.54 4.74
CA GLY A 37 -2.48 21.66 3.64
C GLY A 37 -2.14 20.17 3.86
N TYR A 38 -2.03 19.72 5.10
CA TYR A 38 -1.83 18.27 5.36
C TYR A 38 -3.01 17.46 4.85
N ALA A 39 -2.74 16.26 4.32
CA ALA A 39 -3.78 15.35 3.86
C ALA A 39 -4.72 14.97 5.02
N LYS A 40 -6.04 14.94 4.76
CA LYS A 40 -7.09 14.62 5.75
C LYS A 40 -6.79 13.36 6.57
N GLU A 41 -6.25 12.32 5.93
CA GLU A 41 -5.90 11.08 6.62
C GLU A 41 -4.70 11.25 7.57
N THR A 42 -3.74 12.12 7.23
CA THR A 42 -2.62 12.46 8.12
C THR A 42 -3.13 13.19 9.35
N ILE A 43 -4.03 14.17 9.16
CA ILE A 43 -4.68 14.90 10.26
C ILE A 43 -5.44 13.93 11.17
N ARG A 44 -6.26 13.05 10.59
CA ARG A 44 -7.02 12.04 11.33
C ARG A 44 -6.12 11.10 12.14
N THR A 45 -5.01 10.66 11.54
CA THR A 45 -4.04 9.77 12.19
C THR A 45 -3.34 10.47 13.34
N THR A 46 -2.94 11.74 13.17
CA THR A 46 -2.31 12.55 14.22
C THR A 46 -3.27 12.78 15.39
N ASN A 47 -4.51 13.21 15.12
CA ASN A 47 -5.52 13.38 16.14
C ASN A 47 -5.77 12.08 16.92
N GLY A 48 -5.93 10.96 16.20
CA GLY A 48 -6.11 9.64 16.81
C GLY A 48 -4.92 9.21 17.68
N ALA A 49 -3.70 9.52 17.26
CA ALA A 49 -2.49 9.21 18.03
C ALA A 49 -2.43 10.01 19.34
N LEU A 50 -2.71 11.32 19.30
CA LEU A 50 -2.72 12.17 20.49
C LEU A 50 -3.82 11.74 21.48
N ARG A 51 -5.03 11.46 21.00
CA ARG A 51 -6.13 10.96 21.83
C ARG A 51 -5.81 9.62 22.49
N ILE A 52 -5.17 8.69 21.78
CA ILE A 52 -4.77 7.39 22.33
C ILE A 52 -3.72 7.58 23.42
N LEU A 53 -2.75 8.47 23.26
CA LEU A 53 -1.78 8.79 24.32
C LEU A 53 -2.49 9.26 25.60
N GLN A 54 -3.44 10.21 25.49
CA GLN A 54 -4.24 10.66 26.62
C GLN A 54 -5.05 9.53 27.26
N GLN A 55 -5.74 8.71 26.46
CA GLN A 55 -6.53 7.57 26.94
C GLN A 55 -5.67 6.52 27.68
N ARG A 56 -4.37 6.48 27.37
CA ARG A 56 -3.39 5.61 28.02
C ARG A 56 -2.71 6.29 29.22
N GLY A 57 -3.18 7.46 29.63
CA GLY A 57 -2.71 8.17 30.82
C GLY A 57 -1.51 9.08 30.60
N ALA A 58 -1.12 9.36 29.33
CA ALA A 58 -0.03 10.28 29.06
C ALA A 58 -0.47 11.74 29.29
N ASN A 59 0.33 12.48 30.07
CA ASN A 59 0.27 13.93 30.07
C ASN A 59 1.01 14.46 28.83
N LEU A 60 0.28 15.03 27.85
CA LEU A 60 0.88 15.51 26.60
C LEU A 60 1.80 16.75 26.77
N LEU A 61 1.79 17.37 27.93
CA LEU A 61 2.68 18.49 28.26
C LEU A 61 3.97 18.02 28.94
N ASP A 62 4.00 16.78 29.38
CA ASP A 62 5.16 16.14 29.97
C ASP A 62 5.71 15.09 28.99
N THR A 63 6.89 15.37 28.45
CA THR A 63 7.54 14.52 27.43
C THR A 63 7.95 13.16 27.99
N ASP A 64 8.29 13.08 29.28
CA ASP A 64 8.73 11.82 29.89
C ASP A 64 7.52 10.91 30.19
N SER A 65 6.40 11.47 30.64
CA SER A 65 5.12 10.76 30.73
C SER A 65 4.73 10.14 29.38
N VAL A 66 4.87 10.88 28.28
CA VAL A 66 4.57 10.35 26.93
C VAL A 66 5.55 9.26 26.51
N LYS A 67 6.86 9.41 26.78
CA LYS A 67 7.86 8.36 26.51
C LYS A 67 7.52 7.06 27.27
N GLU A 68 7.20 7.15 28.55
CA GLU A 68 6.81 5.99 29.36
C GLU A 68 5.59 5.28 28.77
N VAL A 69 4.53 6.02 28.43
CA VAL A 69 3.33 5.42 27.84
C VAL A 69 3.67 4.73 26.52
N ILE A 70 4.45 5.36 25.63
CA ILE A 70 4.86 4.76 24.36
C ILE A 70 5.65 3.46 24.57
N MET A 71 6.54 3.42 25.55
CA MET A 71 7.38 2.25 25.84
C MET A 71 6.60 1.11 26.47
N LYS A 72 5.63 1.40 27.33
CA LYS A 72 4.76 0.39 27.97
C LYS A 72 3.81 -0.31 26.98
N GLN A 73 3.53 0.29 25.79
CA GLN A 73 2.59 -0.30 24.84
C GLN A 73 3.25 -1.37 23.96
N LYS A 74 2.55 -2.49 23.78
CA LYS A 74 2.90 -3.55 22.80
C LYS A 74 2.51 -3.16 21.39
N TRP A 75 2.96 -2.00 20.92
CA TRP A 75 2.73 -1.54 19.55
C TRP A 75 3.77 -2.09 18.58
N SER A 76 3.36 -2.29 17.30
CA SER A 76 4.33 -2.53 16.24
C SER A 76 5.24 -1.31 16.04
N ASP A 77 6.47 -1.52 15.53
CA ASP A 77 7.45 -0.44 15.30
C ASP A 77 6.88 0.68 14.43
N ASN A 78 6.14 0.33 13.37
CA ASN A 78 5.48 1.31 12.51
C ASN A 78 4.42 2.13 13.27
N ARG A 79 3.63 1.50 14.14
CA ARG A 79 2.65 2.20 14.98
C ARG A 79 3.35 3.14 15.95
N ARG A 80 4.38 2.65 16.63
CA ARG A 80 5.19 3.44 17.57
C ARG A 80 5.80 4.65 16.87
N LYS A 81 6.42 4.48 15.69
CA LYS A 81 6.96 5.59 14.90
C LYS A 81 5.90 6.61 14.51
N ASN A 82 4.72 6.19 14.10
CA ASN A 82 3.63 7.09 13.73
C ASN A 82 3.18 7.93 14.94
N VAL A 83 3.05 7.31 16.12
CA VAL A 83 2.70 8.02 17.37
C VAL A 83 3.78 9.03 17.73
N ILE A 84 5.05 8.64 17.69
CA ILE A 84 6.20 9.53 17.95
C ILE A 84 6.20 10.71 17.00
N ASN A 85 5.96 10.50 15.70
CA ASN A 85 5.93 11.59 14.73
C ASN A 85 4.73 12.52 14.94
N SER A 86 3.56 11.98 15.29
CA SER A 86 2.37 12.77 15.60
C SER A 86 2.57 13.64 16.84
N TYR A 87 3.18 13.08 17.89
CA TYR A 87 3.50 13.82 19.09
C TYR A 87 4.59 14.86 18.86
N ASN A 88 5.62 14.55 18.08
CA ASN A 88 6.65 15.52 17.68
C ASN A 88 6.06 16.73 16.96
N LEU A 89 5.07 16.53 16.09
CA LEU A 89 4.37 17.63 15.44
C LEU A 89 3.56 18.47 16.45
N PHE A 90 2.85 17.80 17.38
CA PHE A 90 2.13 18.47 18.45
C PHE A 90 3.04 19.37 19.30
N LEU A 91 4.20 18.86 19.69
CA LEU A 91 5.19 19.64 20.44
C LEU A 91 5.66 20.85 19.64
N LYS A 92 6.05 20.64 18.37
CA LYS A 92 6.50 21.71 17.48
C LYS A 92 5.47 22.84 17.38
N VAL A 93 4.20 22.53 17.21
CA VAL A 93 3.12 23.52 17.06
C VAL A 93 2.87 24.29 18.35
N ASN A 94 3.11 23.65 19.50
CA ASN A 94 2.92 24.27 20.82
C ASN A 94 4.21 24.86 21.41
N GLY A 95 5.28 25.03 20.61
CA GLY A 95 6.54 25.63 21.05
C GLY A 95 7.35 24.78 22.04
N MET A 96 7.06 23.48 22.11
CA MET A 96 7.71 22.54 23.00
C MET A 96 8.73 21.66 22.26
N HIS A 97 9.78 21.24 22.96
CA HIS A 97 10.82 20.39 22.42
C HIS A 97 11.00 19.12 23.27
N TRP A 98 11.47 18.06 22.64
CA TRP A 98 11.85 16.84 23.32
C TRP A 98 12.97 16.12 22.59
N GLU A 99 13.71 15.31 23.32
CA GLU A 99 14.60 14.34 22.71
C GLU A 99 13.75 13.16 22.18
N LYS A 100 13.64 13.07 20.85
CA LYS A 100 12.82 12.09 20.18
C LYS A 100 13.34 10.67 20.40
N PRO A 101 12.52 9.72 20.89
CA PRO A 101 12.94 8.34 21.08
C PRO A 101 13.37 7.69 19.77
N LYS A 102 14.48 6.93 19.81
CA LYS A 102 14.93 6.12 18.67
C LYS A 102 13.94 4.99 18.43
N CYS A 103 13.50 4.81 17.19
CA CYS A 103 12.61 3.72 16.80
C CYS A 103 13.20 3.02 15.57
N LYS A 104 13.69 1.79 15.76
CA LYS A 104 14.14 0.94 14.65
C LYS A 104 12.92 0.39 13.93
N ILE A 105 12.92 0.48 12.59
CA ILE A 105 11.88 -0.15 11.76
C ILE A 105 12.48 -1.34 11.08
N THR A 106 11.95 -2.51 11.37
CA THR A 106 12.25 -3.72 10.61
C THR A 106 11.31 -3.80 9.41
N ARG A 107 11.88 -3.70 8.20
CA ARG A 107 11.12 -3.90 6.96
C ARG A 107 10.83 -5.40 6.82
N LYS A 108 9.56 -5.77 6.72
CA LYS A 108 9.15 -7.15 6.45
C LYS A 108 9.05 -7.36 4.94
N ILE A 109 9.46 -8.52 4.49
CA ILE A 109 9.23 -8.96 3.10
C ILE A 109 7.71 -9.10 2.90
N PRO A 110 7.13 -8.51 1.85
CA PRO A 110 5.71 -8.65 1.58
C PRO A 110 5.37 -10.09 1.18
N PHE A 111 4.20 -10.54 1.61
CA PHE A 111 3.63 -11.80 1.17
C PHE A 111 3.20 -11.69 -0.29
N ILE A 112 3.65 -12.65 -1.12
CA ILE A 112 3.26 -12.77 -2.52
C ILE A 112 2.47 -14.07 -2.69
N PRO A 113 1.17 -13.99 -2.98
CA PRO A 113 0.35 -15.17 -3.27
C PRO A 113 0.66 -15.74 -4.66
N THR A 114 0.26 -16.96 -4.89
CA THR A 114 0.22 -17.53 -6.24
C THR A 114 -0.91 -16.88 -7.06
N GLU A 115 -0.84 -16.98 -8.38
CA GLU A 115 -1.92 -16.48 -9.23
C GLU A 115 -3.24 -17.24 -8.99
N GLN A 116 -3.15 -18.55 -8.76
CA GLN A 116 -4.29 -19.38 -8.41
C GLN A 116 -4.98 -18.94 -7.12
N GLU A 117 -4.22 -18.55 -6.09
CA GLU A 117 -4.77 -18.01 -4.83
C GLU A 117 -5.52 -16.69 -5.06
N ILE A 118 -4.99 -15.82 -5.94
CA ILE A 118 -5.65 -14.56 -6.31
C ILE A 118 -6.93 -14.82 -7.08
N ASP A 119 -6.90 -15.73 -8.08
CA ASP A 119 -8.05 -16.02 -8.93
C ASP A 119 -9.14 -16.74 -8.14
N ALA A 120 -8.79 -17.67 -7.25
CA ALA A 120 -9.75 -18.31 -6.34
C ALA A 120 -10.44 -17.28 -5.43
N LEU A 121 -9.67 -16.31 -4.92
CA LEU A 121 -10.23 -15.23 -4.09
C LEU A 121 -11.20 -14.35 -4.91
N ILE A 122 -10.83 -13.96 -6.14
CA ILE A 122 -11.69 -13.18 -7.04
C ILE A 122 -12.97 -13.94 -7.35
N ALA A 123 -12.87 -15.22 -7.74
CA ALA A 123 -14.01 -16.06 -8.07
C ALA A 123 -14.99 -16.24 -6.91
N GLY A 124 -14.49 -16.30 -5.68
CA GLY A 124 -15.32 -16.48 -4.49
C GLY A 124 -15.95 -15.19 -3.94
N CYS A 125 -15.76 -14.04 -4.60
CA CYS A 125 -16.31 -12.75 -4.18
C CYS A 125 -17.62 -12.42 -4.92
N ASN A 126 -18.43 -11.53 -4.33
CA ASN A 126 -19.57 -10.94 -5.04
C ASN A 126 -19.11 -10.08 -6.21
N LYS A 127 -20.00 -9.85 -7.19
CA LYS A 127 -19.73 -9.14 -8.44
C LYS A 127 -18.92 -7.85 -8.28
N LYS A 128 -19.31 -6.98 -7.36
CA LYS A 128 -18.67 -5.68 -7.12
C LYS A 128 -17.25 -5.84 -6.57
N LEU A 129 -17.06 -6.70 -5.57
CA LEU A 129 -15.75 -6.95 -4.97
C LEU A 129 -14.84 -7.70 -5.94
N ALA A 130 -15.36 -8.70 -6.67
CA ALA A 130 -14.61 -9.43 -7.68
C ALA A 130 -14.06 -8.48 -8.78
N THR A 131 -14.91 -7.58 -9.30
CA THR A 131 -14.48 -6.57 -10.27
C THR A 131 -13.42 -5.62 -9.69
N PHE A 132 -13.59 -5.21 -8.42
CA PHE A 132 -12.59 -4.38 -7.74
C PHE A 132 -11.24 -5.09 -7.59
N LEU A 133 -11.24 -6.37 -7.21
CA LEU A 133 -10.02 -7.16 -7.08
C LEU A 133 -9.37 -7.44 -8.44
N GLN A 134 -10.16 -7.72 -9.48
CA GLN A 134 -9.65 -7.90 -10.84
C GLN A 134 -8.98 -6.62 -11.34
N LEU A 135 -9.58 -5.46 -11.10
CA LEU A 135 -8.98 -4.16 -11.41
C LEU A 135 -7.62 -4.00 -10.71
N LEU A 136 -7.53 -4.31 -9.41
CA LEU A 136 -6.25 -4.24 -8.68
C LEU A 136 -5.22 -5.24 -9.21
N LYS A 137 -5.66 -6.46 -9.60
CA LYS A 137 -4.79 -7.49 -10.21
C LYS A 137 -4.13 -6.98 -11.49
N GLU A 138 -4.89 -6.33 -12.36
CA GLU A 138 -4.39 -5.89 -13.67
C GLU A 138 -3.58 -4.59 -13.60
N THR A 139 -4.03 -3.62 -12.79
CA THR A 139 -3.48 -2.26 -12.80
C THR A 139 -2.47 -1.97 -11.70
N ALA A 140 -2.40 -2.78 -10.66
CA ALA A 140 -1.64 -2.48 -9.44
C ALA A 140 -2.01 -1.12 -8.79
N MET A 141 -3.19 -0.57 -9.04
CA MET A 141 -3.67 0.67 -8.42
C MET A 141 -3.68 0.55 -6.89
N ARG A 142 -3.50 1.67 -6.20
CA ARG A 142 -3.83 1.70 -4.76
C ARG A 142 -5.34 1.59 -4.59
N CYS A 143 -5.76 0.92 -3.53
CA CYS A 143 -7.18 0.69 -3.30
C CYS A 143 -8.00 1.98 -3.19
N GLY A 144 -7.40 3.07 -2.70
CA GLY A 144 -8.04 4.38 -2.67
C GLY A 144 -8.18 5.00 -4.05
N GLU A 145 -7.17 4.84 -4.93
CA GLU A 145 -7.23 5.26 -6.32
C GLU A 145 -8.36 4.53 -7.05
N ALA A 146 -8.36 3.20 -6.99
CA ALA A 146 -9.40 2.36 -7.59
C ALA A 146 -10.81 2.70 -7.07
N LYS A 147 -10.95 3.00 -5.76
CA LYS A 147 -12.25 3.38 -5.16
C LYS A 147 -12.79 4.71 -5.67
N ARG A 148 -11.92 5.66 -6.04
CA ARG A 148 -12.32 6.97 -6.58
C ARG A 148 -12.53 6.98 -8.08
N LEU A 149 -12.17 5.90 -8.78
CA LEU A 149 -12.29 5.80 -10.23
C LEU A 149 -13.74 6.07 -10.67
N LYS A 150 -13.89 6.93 -11.67
CA LYS A 150 -15.19 7.31 -12.24
C LYS A 150 -15.40 6.60 -13.58
N TRP A 151 -16.63 6.54 -14.04
CA TRP A 151 -16.94 6.03 -15.36
C TRP A 151 -16.30 6.87 -16.49
N THR A 152 -16.06 8.16 -16.26
CA THR A 152 -15.36 9.05 -17.18
C THR A 152 -13.86 8.75 -17.31
N ASP A 153 -13.28 7.98 -16.40
CA ASP A 153 -11.87 7.60 -16.41
C ASP A 153 -11.65 6.27 -17.16
N VAL A 154 -12.73 5.65 -17.69
CA VAL A 154 -12.70 4.33 -18.33
C VAL A 154 -13.31 4.40 -19.71
N ASP A 155 -12.52 4.09 -20.72
CA ASP A 155 -12.97 3.83 -22.09
C ASP A 155 -13.16 2.31 -22.25
N LEU A 156 -14.41 1.87 -22.24
CA LEU A 156 -14.75 0.44 -22.36
C LEU A 156 -14.55 -0.09 -23.79
N GLU A 157 -14.66 0.76 -24.82
CA GLU A 157 -14.47 0.38 -26.22
C GLU A 157 -12.99 0.16 -26.53
N ARG A 158 -12.15 1.15 -26.18
CA ARG A 158 -10.69 1.05 -26.33
C ARG A 158 -10.03 0.22 -25.23
N ARG A 159 -10.78 -0.15 -24.20
CA ARG A 159 -10.29 -0.90 -23.01
C ARG A 159 -9.15 -0.19 -22.30
N ILE A 160 -9.33 1.10 -22.05
CA ILE A 160 -8.33 1.96 -21.43
C ILE A 160 -8.86 2.49 -20.11
N ILE A 161 -8.00 2.53 -19.10
CA ILE A 161 -8.26 3.21 -17.83
C ILE A 161 -7.19 4.27 -17.63
N ILE A 162 -7.62 5.48 -17.29
CA ILE A 162 -6.75 6.64 -17.05
C ILE A 162 -6.89 7.07 -15.59
N LEU A 163 -5.75 7.28 -14.91
CA LEU A 163 -5.70 7.83 -13.55
C LEU A 163 -4.93 9.14 -13.56
N ASN A 164 -5.66 10.27 -13.57
CA ASN A 164 -5.08 11.61 -13.55
C ASN A 164 -4.80 12.14 -12.13
N GLU A 165 -5.52 11.64 -11.13
CA GLU A 165 -5.41 12.08 -9.72
C GLU A 165 -4.86 10.95 -8.83
N PRO A 166 -3.56 10.62 -8.94
CA PRO A 166 -2.98 9.55 -8.13
C PRO A 166 -2.76 9.97 -6.68
N GLU A 167 -2.74 8.98 -5.77
CA GLU A 167 -2.42 9.21 -4.37
C GLU A 167 -0.91 9.38 -4.11
N LYS A 168 -0.59 10.07 -3.01
CA LYS A 168 0.78 10.17 -2.46
C LYS A 168 1.78 10.77 -3.46
N ASN A 169 1.36 11.77 -4.22
CA ASN A 169 2.20 12.44 -5.22
C ASN A 169 2.85 11.47 -6.24
N SER A 170 2.18 10.36 -6.57
CA SER A 170 2.62 9.46 -7.65
C SER A 170 2.38 10.11 -9.02
N ASN A 171 2.94 9.52 -10.08
CA ASN A 171 2.67 9.98 -11.44
C ASN A 171 1.28 9.50 -11.92
N PRO A 172 0.60 10.26 -12.81
CA PRO A 172 -0.55 9.79 -13.56
C PRO A 172 -0.21 8.52 -14.34
N ARG A 173 -1.22 7.68 -14.62
CA ARG A 173 -1.00 6.38 -15.25
C ARG A 173 -2.17 6.03 -16.17
N ILE A 174 -1.84 5.25 -17.18
CA ILE A 174 -2.79 4.69 -18.14
C ILE A 174 -2.55 3.19 -18.24
N TRP A 175 -3.62 2.41 -18.40
CA TRP A 175 -3.54 0.96 -18.56
C TRP A 175 -4.48 0.49 -19.66
N ASN A 176 -4.01 -0.48 -20.43
CA ASN A 176 -4.89 -1.32 -21.23
C ASN A 176 -5.46 -2.43 -20.33
N THR A 177 -6.76 -2.69 -20.45
CA THR A 177 -7.46 -3.70 -19.66
C THR A 177 -7.76 -4.95 -20.50
N SER A 178 -7.84 -6.08 -19.83
CA SER A 178 -8.25 -7.33 -20.45
C SER A 178 -9.73 -7.31 -20.85
N HIS A 179 -10.12 -8.15 -21.80
CA HIS A 179 -11.53 -8.39 -22.12
C HIS A 179 -12.33 -8.80 -20.87
N LYS A 180 -11.73 -9.61 -19.99
CA LYS A 180 -12.33 -10.07 -18.73
C LYS A 180 -12.69 -8.88 -17.84
N LEU A 181 -11.74 -7.98 -17.55
CA LEU A 181 -12.00 -6.82 -16.70
C LEU A 181 -13.02 -5.88 -17.34
N THR A 182 -12.93 -5.63 -18.64
CA THR A 182 -13.89 -4.80 -19.37
C THR A 182 -15.31 -5.36 -19.26
N ALA A 183 -15.49 -6.67 -19.46
CA ALA A 183 -16.78 -7.33 -19.29
C ALA A 183 -17.30 -7.24 -17.84
N MET A 184 -16.43 -7.44 -16.86
CA MET A 184 -16.78 -7.30 -15.43
C MET A 184 -17.19 -5.87 -15.07
N LEU A 185 -16.48 -4.85 -15.59
CA LEU A 185 -16.86 -3.44 -15.41
C LEU A 185 -18.21 -3.12 -16.06
N ASN A 186 -18.40 -3.56 -17.30
CA ASN A 186 -19.66 -3.31 -18.02
C ASN A 186 -20.88 -3.97 -17.36
N ALA A 187 -20.66 -5.06 -16.63
CA ALA A 187 -21.69 -5.76 -15.87
C ALA A 187 -22.06 -5.07 -14.54
N LEU A 188 -21.34 -4.00 -14.12
CA LEU A 188 -21.69 -3.24 -12.91
C LEU A 188 -22.79 -2.21 -13.21
N PRO A 189 -23.67 -1.93 -12.22
CA PRO A 189 -24.69 -0.89 -12.36
C PRO A 189 -24.05 0.50 -12.40
N LYS A 190 -24.43 1.32 -13.39
CA LYS A 190 -23.94 2.71 -13.56
C LYS A 190 -24.83 3.71 -12.81
N THR A 191 -25.13 3.44 -11.54
CA THR A 191 -26.03 4.26 -10.70
C THR A 191 -25.34 5.43 -9.99
N SER A 192 -24.02 5.54 -10.09
CA SER A 192 -23.20 6.58 -9.47
C SER A 192 -22.10 7.00 -10.44
N PRO A 193 -21.61 8.25 -10.38
CA PRO A 193 -20.43 8.67 -11.13
C PRO A 193 -19.22 7.80 -10.87
N LYS A 194 -19.05 7.30 -9.62
CA LYS A 194 -17.96 6.38 -9.26
C LYS A 194 -18.35 4.93 -9.52
N ILE A 195 -17.46 4.20 -10.18
CA ILE A 195 -17.67 2.79 -10.57
C ILE A 195 -18.05 1.91 -9.36
N PHE A 196 -17.38 2.12 -8.22
CA PHE A 196 -17.61 1.34 -7.01
C PHE A 196 -18.52 2.05 -5.99
N GLY A 197 -19.26 3.09 -6.42
CA GLY A 197 -20.21 3.84 -5.61
C GLY A 197 -19.59 4.80 -4.59
N GLU A 198 -20.41 5.57 -3.88
CA GLU A 198 -19.98 6.64 -2.97
C GLU A 198 -19.59 6.16 -1.57
N GLY A 199 -19.99 4.97 -1.16
CA GLY A 199 -19.73 4.44 0.19
C GLY A 199 -18.25 4.38 0.53
N PRO A 200 -17.88 4.28 1.82
CA PRO A 200 -16.51 4.27 2.26
C PRO A 200 -15.75 3.00 1.82
N ILE A 201 -14.45 3.10 1.66
CA ILE A 201 -13.60 1.95 1.30
C ILE A 201 -13.60 0.86 2.39
N SER A 202 -13.93 1.21 3.63
CA SER A 202 -14.05 0.26 4.73
C SER A 202 -15.06 -0.85 4.44
N SER A 203 -16.15 -0.57 3.72
CA SER A 203 -17.14 -1.57 3.31
C SER A 203 -16.50 -2.66 2.42
N LEU A 204 -15.69 -2.27 1.42
CA LEU A 204 -14.96 -3.24 0.58
C LEU A 204 -13.90 -4.00 1.38
N LYS A 205 -13.24 -3.34 2.35
CA LYS A 205 -12.27 -4.01 3.24
C LYS A 205 -12.94 -5.08 4.10
N SER A 206 -14.10 -4.77 4.69
CA SER A 206 -14.87 -5.74 5.48
C SER A 206 -15.37 -6.89 4.61
N SER A 207 -15.89 -6.61 3.41
CA SER A 207 -16.32 -7.64 2.46
C SER A 207 -15.15 -8.56 2.05
N LEU A 208 -13.96 -8.01 1.79
CA LEU A 208 -12.76 -8.80 1.51
C LEU A 208 -12.36 -9.65 2.71
N GLN A 209 -12.43 -9.11 3.92
CA GLN A 209 -12.10 -9.84 5.15
C GLN A 209 -13.00 -11.06 5.34
N LEU A 210 -14.30 -10.91 5.12
CA LEU A 210 -15.25 -12.01 5.20
C LEU A 210 -15.02 -13.04 4.09
N ALA A 211 -14.83 -12.58 2.84
CA ALA A 211 -14.62 -13.47 1.70
C ALA A 211 -13.37 -14.33 1.88
N ARG A 212 -12.23 -13.72 2.24
CA ARG A 212 -10.97 -14.47 2.40
C ARG A 212 -11.00 -15.44 3.58
N ARG A 213 -11.71 -15.12 4.70
CA ARG A 213 -11.89 -16.04 5.82
C ARG A 213 -12.69 -17.27 5.38
N ARG A 214 -13.86 -17.05 4.78
CA ARG A 214 -14.72 -18.13 4.26
C ARG A 214 -13.98 -19.00 3.25
N LEU A 215 -13.26 -18.41 2.30
CA LEU A 215 -12.54 -19.16 1.28
C LEU A 215 -11.31 -19.89 1.84
N ALA A 216 -10.62 -19.32 2.81
CA ALA A 216 -9.52 -20.00 3.49
C ALA A 216 -9.99 -21.26 4.21
N GLU A 217 -11.15 -21.21 4.85
CA GLU A 217 -11.81 -22.36 5.49
C GLU A 217 -12.27 -23.40 4.44
N ASN A 218 -13.01 -22.96 3.41
CA ASN A 218 -13.56 -23.85 2.39
C ASN A 218 -12.49 -24.56 1.53
N LEU A 219 -11.41 -23.87 1.20
CA LEU A 219 -10.32 -24.38 0.39
C LEU A 219 -9.16 -24.94 1.23
N GLN A 220 -9.29 -24.95 2.55
CA GLN A 220 -8.26 -25.37 3.51
C GLN A 220 -6.90 -24.68 3.24
N ASN A 221 -6.94 -23.43 2.77
CA ASN A 221 -5.76 -22.65 2.46
C ASN A 221 -5.68 -21.39 3.35
N PRO A 222 -4.97 -21.45 4.50
CA PRO A 222 -4.85 -20.33 5.41
C PRO A 222 -4.06 -19.13 4.81
N ARG A 223 -3.29 -19.35 3.74
CA ARG A 223 -2.54 -18.29 3.05
C ARG A 223 -3.46 -17.23 2.47
N LEU A 224 -4.69 -17.57 2.08
CA LEU A 224 -5.69 -16.62 1.57
C LEU A 224 -6.00 -15.50 2.58
N GLN A 225 -5.89 -15.77 3.89
CA GLN A 225 -6.11 -14.75 4.93
C GLN A 225 -5.06 -13.64 4.92
N GLN A 226 -3.89 -13.85 4.34
CA GLN A 226 -2.83 -12.86 4.21
C GLN A 226 -3.03 -11.90 3.03
N ILE A 227 -3.97 -12.19 2.12
CA ILE A 227 -4.23 -11.37 0.93
C ILE A 227 -5.03 -10.13 1.33
N HIS A 228 -4.45 -8.96 1.14
CA HIS A 228 -5.06 -7.64 1.33
C HIS A 228 -5.07 -6.88 0.00
N PHE A 229 -5.77 -5.75 -0.09
CA PHE A 229 -5.74 -4.95 -1.32
C PHE A 229 -4.33 -4.57 -1.77
N HIS A 230 -3.44 -4.26 -0.83
CA HIS A 230 -2.06 -3.90 -1.17
C HIS A 230 -1.22 -5.10 -1.65
N THR A 231 -1.62 -6.31 -1.30
CA THR A 231 -0.99 -7.56 -1.77
C THR A 231 -1.10 -7.70 -3.29
N PHE A 232 -2.22 -7.29 -3.90
CA PHE A 232 -2.38 -7.28 -5.36
C PHE A 232 -1.33 -6.40 -6.05
N ARG A 233 -1.04 -5.25 -5.46
CA ARG A 233 -0.01 -4.34 -5.97
C ARG A 233 1.39 -4.93 -5.85
N HIS A 234 1.72 -5.56 -4.74
CA HIS A 234 2.99 -6.28 -4.57
C HIS A 234 3.09 -7.43 -5.55
N TRP A 235 2.03 -8.24 -5.67
CA TRP A 235 1.97 -9.36 -6.59
C TRP A 235 2.19 -8.90 -8.05
N LYS A 236 1.40 -7.94 -8.53
CA LYS A 236 1.54 -7.44 -9.91
C LYS A 236 2.93 -6.87 -10.18
N ALA A 237 3.48 -6.10 -9.25
CA ALA A 237 4.83 -5.55 -9.39
C ALA A 237 5.91 -6.65 -9.46
N THR A 238 5.78 -7.70 -8.64
CA THR A 238 6.70 -8.84 -8.65
C THR A 238 6.60 -9.62 -9.96
N MET A 239 5.37 -9.91 -10.44
CA MET A 239 5.16 -10.61 -11.72
C MET A 239 5.65 -9.79 -12.92
N GLU A 240 5.40 -8.48 -12.93
CA GLU A 240 5.89 -7.60 -14.00
C GLU A 240 7.42 -7.50 -14.00
N TYR A 241 8.03 -7.41 -12.82
CA TYR A 241 9.50 -7.46 -12.75
C TYR A 241 10.02 -8.81 -13.21
N HIS A 242 9.40 -9.91 -12.79
CA HIS A 242 9.80 -11.25 -13.26
C HIS A 242 9.76 -11.36 -14.78
N ARG A 243 8.67 -10.86 -15.40
CA ARG A 243 8.46 -10.90 -16.84
C ARG A 243 9.43 -10.01 -17.62
N THR A 244 9.69 -8.79 -17.14
CA THR A 244 10.43 -7.77 -17.91
C THR A 244 11.88 -7.62 -17.50
N LYS A 245 12.20 -7.98 -16.26
CA LYS A 245 13.49 -7.69 -15.57
C LYS A 245 13.87 -6.20 -15.60
N ASP A 246 12.89 -5.33 -15.89
CA ASP A 246 13.07 -3.89 -15.99
C ASP A 246 12.45 -3.17 -14.77
N PRO A 247 13.27 -2.61 -13.87
CA PRO A 247 12.79 -1.86 -12.72
C PRO A 247 12.14 -0.52 -13.10
N LEU A 248 12.53 0.09 -14.25
CA LEU A 248 11.92 1.34 -14.72
C LEU A 248 10.49 1.10 -15.19
N HIS A 249 10.25 0.02 -15.93
CA HIS A 249 8.91 -0.41 -16.31
C HIS A 249 8.01 -0.60 -15.07
N VAL A 250 8.49 -1.30 -14.05
CA VAL A 250 7.74 -1.50 -12.81
C VAL A 250 7.52 -0.18 -12.07
N ALA A 251 8.50 0.73 -12.05
CA ALA A 251 8.35 2.05 -11.45
C ALA A 251 7.26 2.87 -12.16
N ALA A 252 7.23 2.86 -13.48
CA ALA A 252 6.20 3.51 -14.29
C ALA A 252 4.81 2.91 -14.04
N LEU A 253 4.67 1.58 -14.07
CA LEU A 253 3.43 0.86 -13.75
C LEU A 253 2.86 1.25 -12.38
N LEU A 254 3.73 1.36 -11.37
CA LEU A 254 3.35 1.72 -10.01
C LEU A 254 3.21 3.24 -9.81
N GLY A 255 3.71 4.06 -10.73
CA GLY A 255 3.80 5.51 -10.57
C GLY A 255 4.80 5.93 -9.48
N HIS A 256 5.83 5.15 -9.20
CA HIS A 256 6.84 5.48 -8.22
C HIS A 256 7.83 6.51 -8.75
N LYS A 257 8.14 7.54 -7.95
CA LYS A 257 9.16 8.55 -8.25
C LYS A 257 10.57 8.15 -7.80
N LYS A 258 10.68 7.14 -6.91
CA LYS A 258 11.95 6.66 -6.35
C LYS A 258 12.13 5.18 -6.67
N LEU A 259 13.24 4.84 -7.31
CA LEU A 259 13.59 3.45 -7.67
C LEU A 259 13.88 2.58 -6.45
N GLU A 260 14.34 3.16 -5.34
CA GLU A 260 14.57 2.42 -4.08
C GLU A 260 13.36 1.57 -3.65
N ASN A 261 12.14 2.02 -3.98
CA ASN A 261 10.92 1.30 -3.65
C ASN A 261 10.68 0.08 -4.55
N ILE A 262 11.46 -0.08 -5.63
CA ILE A 262 11.36 -1.20 -6.57
C ILE A 262 12.32 -2.32 -6.19
N LEU A 263 13.42 -2.02 -5.50
CA LEU A 263 14.45 -3.01 -5.14
C LEU A 263 13.88 -4.21 -4.37
N ILE A 264 12.78 -4.04 -3.65
CA ILE A 264 12.10 -5.14 -2.97
C ILE A 264 11.58 -6.20 -3.96
N TYR A 265 11.12 -5.80 -5.15
CA TYR A 265 10.62 -6.72 -6.17
C TYR A 265 11.75 -7.45 -6.88
N VAL A 266 12.92 -6.81 -7.02
CA VAL A 266 14.15 -7.47 -7.49
C VAL A 266 14.56 -8.58 -6.54
N GLN A 267 14.57 -8.30 -5.23
CA GLN A 267 14.89 -9.31 -4.21
C GLN A 267 13.86 -10.44 -4.16
N LEU A 268 12.57 -10.12 -4.32
CA LEU A 268 11.50 -11.11 -4.35
C LEU A 268 11.63 -12.03 -5.56
N ASP A 269 11.90 -11.49 -6.73
CA ASP A 269 12.10 -12.26 -7.95
C ASP A 269 13.25 -13.27 -7.79
N GLN A 270 14.39 -12.81 -7.31
CA GLN A 270 15.56 -13.66 -7.06
C GLN A 270 15.30 -14.81 -6.07
N LYS A 271 14.33 -14.65 -5.15
CA LYS A 271 14.03 -15.66 -4.13
C LYS A 271 12.88 -16.57 -4.52
N LEU A 272 11.85 -16.03 -5.17
CA LEU A 272 10.64 -16.79 -5.51
C LEU A 272 10.80 -17.63 -6.78
N PHE A 273 11.66 -17.19 -7.71
CA PHE A 273 11.80 -17.82 -9.02
C PHE A 273 13.20 -18.41 -9.28
N LYS A 274 14.03 -18.50 -8.23
CA LYS A 274 15.43 -18.96 -8.35
C LYS A 274 15.57 -20.43 -8.75
N ASP A 275 14.55 -21.26 -8.49
CA ASP A 275 14.56 -22.70 -8.73
C ASP A 275 13.82 -23.11 -10.02
N ILE A 276 13.38 -22.15 -10.83
CA ILE A 276 12.81 -22.42 -12.15
C ILE A 276 13.88 -22.09 -13.19
N ASP A 277 14.98 -22.82 -13.13
CA ASP A 277 16.04 -22.80 -14.15
C ASP A 277 15.61 -23.42 -15.50
N ASP A 278 14.34 -23.61 -15.68
CA ASP A 278 13.68 -24.05 -16.92
C ASP A 278 13.19 -22.86 -17.77
N ASN A 279 13.95 -21.74 -17.71
CA ASN A 279 13.60 -20.50 -18.39
C ASN A 279 13.73 -20.58 -19.92
N PHE A 280 14.38 -21.64 -20.42
CA PHE A 280 14.60 -21.82 -21.84
C PHE A 280 14.15 -23.21 -22.29
N ALA A 281 13.38 -23.27 -23.36
CA ALA A 281 13.24 -24.46 -24.17
C ALA A 281 14.43 -24.49 -25.14
N CYS A 282 15.22 -25.56 -25.07
CA CYS A 282 16.33 -25.76 -26.00
C CYS A 282 15.93 -26.79 -27.05
N ARG A 283 16.34 -26.54 -28.31
CA ARG A 283 16.18 -27.45 -29.45
C ARG A 283 17.47 -27.46 -30.25
N VAL A 284 17.76 -28.59 -30.90
CA VAL A 284 18.88 -28.74 -31.79
C VAL A 284 18.36 -28.82 -33.22
N ALA A 285 19.00 -28.09 -34.15
CA ALA A 285 18.79 -28.20 -35.57
C ALA A 285 20.01 -28.84 -36.22
N HIS A 286 19.80 -29.82 -37.05
CA HIS A 286 20.84 -30.53 -37.78
C HIS A 286 20.94 -30.11 -39.27
N ASN A 287 19.93 -29.36 -39.75
CA ASN A 287 19.89 -28.84 -41.12
C ASN A 287 19.25 -27.43 -41.16
N ILE A 288 19.34 -26.81 -42.33
CA ILE A 288 18.85 -25.45 -42.55
C ILE A 288 17.31 -25.35 -42.41
N GLY A 289 16.57 -26.38 -42.84
CA GLY A 289 15.10 -26.38 -42.69
C GLY A 289 14.66 -26.34 -41.23
N GLU A 290 15.22 -27.22 -40.41
CA GLU A 290 14.97 -27.23 -38.96
C GLU A 290 15.36 -25.90 -38.28
N ALA A 291 16.47 -25.29 -38.72
CA ALA A 291 16.90 -24.01 -38.18
C ALA A 291 15.91 -22.88 -38.50
N ILE A 292 15.36 -22.89 -39.73
CA ILE A 292 14.33 -21.89 -40.14
C ILE A 292 13.08 -22.08 -39.29
N GLU A 293 12.55 -23.30 -39.17
CA GLU A 293 11.38 -23.61 -38.35
C GLU A 293 11.54 -23.15 -36.88
N LEU A 294 12.71 -23.36 -36.30
CA LEU A 294 12.99 -22.92 -34.94
C LEU A 294 13.05 -21.39 -34.82
N ILE A 295 13.62 -20.69 -35.80
CA ILE A 295 13.67 -19.23 -35.83
C ILE A 295 12.25 -18.66 -35.98
N GLU A 296 11.44 -19.22 -36.89
CA GLU A 296 10.05 -18.81 -37.09
C GLU A 296 9.18 -19.08 -35.83
N ALA A 297 9.49 -20.18 -35.11
CA ALA A 297 8.89 -20.46 -33.81
C ALA A 297 9.41 -19.56 -32.67
N GLY A 298 10.32 -18.60 -32.96
CA GLY A 298 10.84 -17.63 -32.00
C GLY A 298 11.99 -18.15 -31.13
N PHE A 299 12.75 -19.15 -31.60
CA PHE A 299 13.98 -19.58 -30.97
C PHE A 299 15.17 -18.72 -31.46
N GLU A 300 16.09 -18.43 -30.53
CA GLU A 300 17.35 -17.73 -30.81
C GLU A 300 18.51 -18.73 -30.92
N TYR A 301 19.38 -18.53 -31.88
CA TYR A 301 20.60 -19.30 -32.03
C TYR A 301 21.56 -19.09 -30.86
N VAL A 302 22.14 -20.15 -30.31
CA VAL A 302 23.06 -20.10 -29.17
C VAL A 302 24.48 -20.42 -29.63
N THR A 303 24.69 -21.60 -30.19
CA THR A 303 26.00 -22.08 -30.65
C THR A 303 25.85 -23.25 -31.62
N GLY A 304 26.88 -23.49 -32.45
CA GLY A 304 26.94 -24.58 -33.42
C GLY A 304 28.29 -25.29 -33.44
N GLU A 305 29.06 -25.18 -32.38
CA GLU A 305 30.41 -25.78 -32.29
C GLU A 305 30.38 -27.19 -31.64
N TYR A 306 29.39 -28.03 -32.01
CA TYR A 306 29.33 -29.41 -31.55
C TYR A 306 29.79 -30.39 -32.60
N ASN A 307 30.48 -31.46 -32.20
CA ASN A 307 31.09 -32.47 -33.06
C ASN A 307 30.11 -33.29 -33.91
N ASP A 308 28.80 -33.23 -33.55
CA ASP A 308 27.70 -33.91 -34.26
C ASP A 308 27.01 -33.05 -35.34
N GLY A 309 27.56 -31.85 -35.58
CA GLY A 309 27.00 -30.88 -36.53
C GLY A 309 25.69 -30.20 -36.09
N GLY A 310 25.22 -30.48 -34.88
CA GLY A 310 24.03 -29.88 -34.33
C GLY A 310 24.20 -28.40 -33.97
N LYS A 311 23.20 -27.58 -34.23
CA LYS A 311 23.12 -26.16 -33.81
C LYS A 311 22.10 -25.99 -32.74
N LEU A 312 22.49 -25.45 -31.58
CA LEU A 312 21.62 -25.25 -30.42
C LEU A 312 20.86 -23.95 -30.54
N PHE A 313 19.57 -24.04 -30.40
CA PHE A 313 18.66 -22.92 -30.33
C PHE A 313 17.94 -22.90 -28.97
N ARG A 314 17.64 -21.72 -28.46
CA ARG A 314 16.88 -21.51 -27.24
C ARG A 314 15.70 -20.55 -27.46
N LYS A 315 14.63 -20.78 -26.76
CA LYS A 315 13.49 -19.85 -26.68
C LYS A 315 13.13 -19.68 -25.20
N ARG A 316 12.90 -18.46 -24.81
CA ARG A 316 12.40 -18.20 -23.46
C ARG A 316 10.95 -18.70 -23.37
N LYS A 317 10.66 -19.56 -22.37
CA LYS A 317 9.33 -20.07 -22.10
C LYS A 317 8.38 -19.00 -21.60
#